data_50d7f39d5161e562fed26d5860a80887
#
_entry.id   50d7f39d5161e562fed26d5860a80887
#
_cell.length_a   1.000
_cell.length_b   1.000
_cell.length_c   1.000
_cell.angle_alpha   90.00
_cell.angle_beta   90.00
_cell.angle_gamma   90.00
#
_symmetry.space_group_name_H-M   'P 1'
#
loop_
_entity.id
_entity.type
_entity.pdbx_description
1 polymer ?
#
loop_
_entity_poly.entity_id
_entity_poly.type
_entity_poly.pdbx_seq_one_letter_code
_entity_poly.pdbx_strand_id
1 'polypeptide(L)'
;VSAPRDDDAGGDDGAIYIFKKNSLGQWYQHQKNTEVTGLDYLGPDSAMAMSRDGSTIVAGSYLTNPGGISDAGAAYIYKLVGGSYVYQQEITASDKAANDYFGRSVAISSDGTTIIVGSNLDDVGAAANQGSAYIFDWNGSTWSQTQKIVQSDTLVSSEFGWSVAMSDDGTVAAIGAAYHDNPGGTAVTNGGAVYIFTKSGGTWSQTQKMYASDYITQANQSLGYNISMAGDGSMVVAGALYNDTTATDSGAAYVFVKSGGVWPVTETQILKTSDAATSDTGGWSVSTSQNGDRIIYGAPYDDDNQSNSGSIYIFDRSNGTWTQTKKYANHDGSTVNYFGKATAVSSDGMVYVGGTEEADPVGAQSGQIRIFEDEVWRERSNTFTVNAGILSKNPVMFKVRLDDAHVAATQIIKWNKITLNIGGGYDDTTGLFTAPISGFYHLSFWGMTLYSDGYAAVEWRKNGHPYPGPSGPDGRVYQDPQYTEYPLFSASNIIDLEAGDTAALWIVGSSFHTDYNGFSGFYISS
;
A
#
# COMPACT_ATOMS: atom_id res chain seq x y z
N VAL A 1 6.83 -2.08 -9.59
CA VAL A 1 8.02 -2.49 -8.84
C VAL A 1 9.23 -2.28 -9.70
N SER A 2 10.29 -1.71 -9.15
CA SER A 2 11.60 -1.60 -9.83
C SER A 2 12.53 -2.72 -9.40
N ALA A 3 13.43 -3.11 -10.29
CA ALA A 3 14.58 -3.95 -10.04
C ALA A 3 15.83 -3.19 -10.57
N PRO A 4 16.46 -2.35 -9.75
CA PRO A 4 17.47 -1.39 -10.22
C PRO A 4 18.72 -2.02 -10.83
N ARG A 5 19.01 -3.28 -10.48
CA ARG A 5 20.18 -4.05 -10.95
C ARG A 5 19.81 -5.18 -11.90
N ASP A 6 18.64 -5.11 -12.54
CA ASP A 6 18.28 -6.08 -13.59
C ASP A 6 19.18 -5.87 -14.79
N ASP A 7 19.87 -6.94 -15.23
CA ASP A 7 20.91 -6.88 -16.27
C ASP A 7 20.49 -7.50 -17.62
N ASP A 8 19.19 -7.74 -17.82
CA ASP A 8 18.65 -8.31 -19.06
C ASP A 8 18.94 -7.46 -20.32
N ALA A 9 19.08 -6.14 -20.15
CA ALA A 9 19.39 -5.21 -21.24
C ALA A 9 20.90 -4.90 -21.37
N GLY A 10 21.71 -5.27 -20.36
CA GLY A 10 23.19 -5.10 -20.32
C GLY A 10 23.64 -4.28 -19.12
N GLY A 11 24.28 -4.91 -18.15
CA GLY A 11 24.97 -4.31 -16.98
C GLY A 11 24.18 -3.35 -16.11
N ASP A 12 23.55 -3.78 -15.05
CA ASP A 12 22.84 -2.97 -14.02
C ASP A 12 21.86 -1.91 -14.57
N ASP A 13 21.33 -2.09 -15.79
CA ASP A 13 20.43 -1.11 -16.43
C ASP A 13 19.12 -0.92 -15.66
N GLY A 14 18.67 -1.98 -14.99
CA GLY A 14 17.44 -1.97 -14.22
C GLY A 14 16.18 -2.22 -15.04
N ALA A 15 15.10 -2.57 -14.35
CA ALA A 15 13.81 -2.86 -14.97
C ALA A 15 12.63 -2.41 -14.12
N ILE A 16 11.50 -2.16 -14.80
CA ILE A 16 10.20 -1.93 -14.15
C ILE A 16 9.29 -3.13 -14.40
N TYR A 17 8.83 -3.74 -13.33
CA TYR A 17 7.87 -4.84 -13.36
C TYR A 17 6.48 -4.35 -12.98
N ILE A 18 5.49 -4.65 -13.83
CA ILE A 18 4.09 -4.28 -13.63
C ILE A 18 3.30 -5.54 -13.31
N PHE A 19 2.63 -5.51 -12.16
CA PHE A 19 1.76 -6.58 -11.71
C PHE A 19 0.30 -6.14 -11.77
N LYS A 20 -0.58 -7.05 -12.16
CA LYS A 20 -2.03 -6.84 -12.20
C LYS A 20 -2.77 -8.00 -11.55
N LYS A 21 -3.99 -7.76 -11.10
CA LYS A 21 -4.90 -8.84 -10.72
C LYS A 21 -5.66 -9.37 -11.93
N ASN A 22 -5.79 -10.70 -12.04
CA ASN A 22 -6.70 -11.34 -13.00
C ASN A 22 -8.15 -11.30 -12.48
N SER A 23 -9.08 -11.82 -13.27
CA SER A 23 -10.50 -11.90 -12.90
C SER A 23 -10.79 -12.78 -11.67
N LEU A 24 -9.83 -13.61 -11.24
CA LEU A 24 -9.92 -14.44 -10.04
C LEU A 24 -9.29 -13.76 -8.81
N GLY A 25 -8.85 -12.49 -8.93
CA GLY A 25 -8.18 -11.75 -7.86
C GLY A 25 -6.72 -12.14 -7.63
N GLN A 26 -6.12 -12.96 -8.48
CA GLN A 26 -4.73 -13.39 -8.33
C GLN A 26 -3.78 -12.38 -9.00
N TRP A 27 -2.69 -12.05 -8.33
CA TRP A 27 -1.63 -11.22 -8.89
C TRP A 27 -0.79 -12.00 -9.90
N TYR A 28 -0.46 -11.36 -11.02
CA TYR A 28 0.44 -11.89 -12.03
C TYR A 28 1.30 -10.78 -12.63
N GLN A 29 2.51 -11.11 -13.05
CA GLN A 29 3.35 -10.18 -13.80
C GLN A 29 2.72 -9.91 -15.16
N HIS A 30 2.34 -8.66 -15.39
CA HIS A 30 1.68 -8.23 -16.62
C HIS A 30 2.69 -7.79 -17.67
N GLN A 31 3.73 -7.07 -17.26
CA GLN A 31 4.73 -6.49 -18.15
C GLN A 31 6.06 -6.31 -17.42
N LYS A 32 7.17 -6.41 -18.17
CA LYS A 32 8.51 -5.97 -17.80
C LYS A 32 8.96 -4.94 -18.83
N ASN A 33 9.46 -3.80 -18.40
CA ASN A 33 10.02 -2.76 -19.23
C ASN A 33 11.53 -2.67 -18.99
N THR A 34 12.32 -2.91 -20.06
CA THR A 34 13.77 -2.80 -20.10
C THR A 34 14.22 -1.99 -21.32
N GLU A 35 13.31 -1.20 -21.92
CA GLU A 35 13.44 -0.68 -23.29
C GLU A 35 14.43 0.48 -23.46
N VAL A 36 14.97 1.03 -22.39
CA VAL A 36 15.92 2.15 -22.50
C VAL A 36 17.33 1.62 -22.18
N THR A 37 18.13 1.46 -23.21
CA THR A 37 19.54 1.03 -23.08
C THR A 37 20.41 2.15 -22.51
N GLY A 38 21.38 1.80 -21.66
CA GLY A 38 22.30 2.77 -21.04
C GLY A 38 21.70 3.46 -19.82
N LEU A 39 20.72 2.83 -19.17
CA LEU A 39 20.24 3.22 -17.86
C LEU A 39 21.19 2.63 -16.81
N ASP A 40 21.53 3.44 -15.83
CA ASP A 40 22.24 2.97 -14.66
C ASP A 40 21.30 3.11 -13.45
N TYR A 41 20.86 1.99 -12.86
CA TYR A 41 20.02 1.96 -11.67
C TYR A 41 18.61 2.58 -11.85
N LEU A 42 17.77 2.02 -12.72
CA LEU A 42 16.40 2.50 -12.92
C LEU A 42 15.50 2.23 -11.70
N GLY A 43 14.97 3.30 -11.09
CA GLY A 43 13.97 3.23 -10.02
C GLY A 43 14.47 2.79 -8.64
N PRO A 44 15.70 3.13 -8.20
CA PRO A 44 16.18 2.76 -6.88
C PRO A 44 15.44 3.51 -5.77
N ASP A 45 15.35 2.89 -4.60
CA ASP A 45 14.77 3.46 -3.36
C ASP A 45 13.39 4.12 -3.57
N SER A 46 13.30 5.45 -3.51
CA SER A 46 12.06 6.24 -3.69
C SER A 46 11.85 6.76 -5.11
N ALA A 47 12.56 6.23 -6.10
CA ALA A 47 12.62 6.79 -7.45
C ALA A 47 11.58 6.19 -8.42
N MET A 48 10.43 5.75 -7.93
CA MET A 48 9.33 5.30 -8.79
C MET A 48 7.97 5.77 -8.26
N ALA A 49 7.16 6.34 -9.14
CA ALA A 49 5.80 6.77 -8.82
C ALA A 49 4.84 6.42 -9.97
N MET A 50 3.56 6.25 -9.64
CA MET A 50 2.48 6.00 -10.59
C MET A 50 1.32 6.96 -10.30
N SER A 51 0.74 7.56 -11.36
CA SER A 51 -0.51 8.32 -11.22
C SER A 51 -1.62 7.41 -10.70
N ARG A 52 -2.58 7.98 -9.97
CA ARG A 52 -3.64 7.19 -9.32
C ARG A 52 -4.50 6.41 -10.31
N ASP A 53 -4.77 6.98 -11.47
CA ASP A 53 -5.53 6.32 -12.54
C ASP A 53 -4.73 5.20 -13.22
N GLY A 54 -3.45 5.01 -12.84
CA GLY A 54 -2.54 4.06 -13.43
C GLY A 54 -2.13 4.39 -14.86
N SER A 55 -2.39 5.60 -15.36
CA SER A 55 -2.09 5.97 -16.75
C SER A 55 -0.63 6.31 -17.01
N THR A 56 0.10 6.71 -15.95
CA THR A 56 1.49 7.23 -16.06
C THR A 56 2.37 6.63 -14.97
N ILE A 57 3.54 6.15 -15.36
CA ILE A 57 4.63 5.76 -14.46
C ILE A 57 5.81 6.70 -14.68
N VAL A 58 6.45 7.13 -13.60
CA VAL A 58 7.72 7.86 -13.61
C VAL A 58 8.73 7.06 -12.85
N ALA A 59 9.92 6.87 -13.42
CA ALA A 59 11.04 6.19 -12.78
C ALA A 59 12.31 7.03 -12.91
N GLY A 60 12.96 7.32 -11.79
CA GLY A 60 14.23 8.01 -11.77
C GLY A 60 15.40 7.06 -12.02
N SER A 61 16.51 7.60 -12.51
CA SER A 61 17.77 6.91 -12.72
C SER A 61 18.90 7.91 -12.49
N TYR A 62 19.31 8.06 -11.24
CA TYR A 62 20.18 9.16 -10.81
C TYR A 62 21.65 9.00 -11.24
N LEU A 63 22.07 7.79 -11.61
CA LEU A 63 23.43 7.52 -12.12
C LEU A 63 23.53 7.60 -13.65
N THR A 64 22.42 7.86 -14.34
CA THR A 64 22.43 8.01 -15.81
C THR A 64 23.23 9.25 -16.24
N ASN A 65 23.88 9.15 -17.40
CA ASN A 65 24.79 10.15 -17.95
C ASN A 65 24.18 10.93 -19.15
N PRO A 66 23.09 11.70 -18.99
CA PRO A 66 22.40 12.35 -20.08
C PRO A 66 23.30 13.39 -20.78
N GLY A 67 23.51 13.21 -22.10
CA GLY A 67 24.41 14.05 -22.88
C GLY A 67 25.89 13.83 -22.55
N GLY A 68 26.28 12.72 -21.91
CA GLY A 68 27.64 12.39 -21.50
C GLY A 68 28.12 13.11 -20.24
N ILE A 69 27.22 13.69 -19.46
CA ILE A 69 27.53 14.32 -18.17
C ILE A 69 27.40 13.25 -17.08
N SER A 70 28.49 12.92 -16.41
CA SER A 70 28.57 11.82 -15.43
C SER A 70 27.60 12.03 -14.29
N ASP A 71 26.77 11.01 -14.01
CA ASP A 71 25.84 10.94 -12.89
C ASP A 71 24.97 12.20 -12.73
N ALA A 72 24.67 12.88 -13.85
CA ALA A 72 23.77 14.02 -13.83
C ALA A 72 22.32 13.59 -13.56
N GLY A 73 22.00 12.36 -13.94
CA GLY A 73 20.72 11.72 -13.70
C GLY A 73 19.60 12.12 -14.65
N ALA A 74 18.60 11.25 -14.74
CA ALA A 74 17.40 11.42 -15.56
C ALA A 74 16.18 10.81 -14.87
N ALA A 75 14.98 11.09 -15.40
CA ALA A 75 13.77 10.34 -15.09
C ALA A 75 13.03 9.96 -16.38
N TYR A 76 12.44 8.79 -16.37
CA TYR A 76 11.82 8.16 -17.53
C TYR A 76 10.32 8.01 -17.30
N ILE A 77 9.54 8.42 -18.30
CA ILE A 77 8.09 8.45 -18.22
C ILE A 77 7.52 7.41 -19.16
N TYR A 78 6.61 6.61 -18.63
CA TYR A 78 5.87 5.58 -19.36
C TYR A 78 4.38 5.89 -19.30
N LYS A 79 3.70 5.76 -20.42
CA LYS A 79 2.23 5.94 -20.54
C LYS A 79 1.54 4.64 -20.86
N LEU A 80 0.37 4.44 -20.28
CA LEU A 80 -0.50 3.29 -20.57
C LEU A 80 -1.20 3.50 -21.94
N VAL A 81 -0.81 2.72 -22.95
CA VAL A 81 -1.37 2.75 -24.29
C VAL A 81 -1.79 1.34 -24.70
N GLY A 82 -3.07 1.16 -25.03
CA GLY A 82 -3.58 -0.14 -25.46
C GLY A 82 -3.43 -1.28 -24.43
N GLY A 83 -3.33 -0.94 -23.14
CA GLY A 83 -3.19 -1.91 -22.05
C GLY A 83 -1.75 -2.20 -21.65
N SER A 84 -0.74 -1.67 -22.35
CA SER A 84 0.68 -1.79 -22.05
C SER A 84 1.31 -0.43 -21.75
N TYR A 85 2.32 -0.40 -20.87
CA TYR A 85 3.09 0.82 -20.62
C TYR A 85 4.21 0.93 -21.63
N VAL A 86 4.21 2.03 -22.36
CA VAL A 86 5.22 2.36 -23.38
C VAL A 86 6.02 3.57 -22.93
N TYR A 87 7.32 3.55 -23.22
CA TYR A 87 8.20 4.70 -23.00
C TYR A 87 7.68 5.90 -23.77
N GLN A 88 7.63 7.05 -23.11
CA GLN A 88 7.14 8.30 -23.69
C GLN A 88 8.23 9.36 -23.77
N GLN A 89 8.97 9.62 -22.69
CA GLN A 89 9.90 10.72 -22.61
C GLN A 89 10.94 10.52 -21.50
N GLU A 90 12.18 10.94 -21.78
CA GLU A 90 13.20 11.22 -20.79
C GLU A 90 13.12 12.69 -20.38
N ILE A 91 13.21 12.98 -19.09
CA ILE A 91 13.32 14.33 -18.54
C ILE A 91 14.61 14.46 -17.73
N THR A 92 15.25 15.62 -17.83
CA THR A 92 16.48 15.96 -17.13
C THR A 92 16.40 17.38 -16.58
N ALA A 93 17.22 17.73 -15.59
CA ALA A 93 17.36 19.11 -15.16
C ALA A 93 17.85 20.01 -16.30
N SER A 94 17.30 21.21 -16.44
CA SER A 94 17.72 22.18 -17.47
C SER A 94 19.12 22.70 -17.26
N ASP A 95 19.62 22.68 -16.03
CA ASP A 95 20.93 23.14 -15.55
C ASP A 95 21.80 22.00 -15.03
N LYS A 96 21.53 20.75 -15.46
CA LYS A 96 22.21 19.53 -15.03
C LYS A 96 23.74 19.66 -15.08
N ALA A 97 24.39 19.20 -14.01
CA ALA A 97 25.84 19.09 -13.92
C ALA A 97 26.26 17.69 -13.46
N ALA A 98 27.54 17.43 -13.42
CA ALA A 98 28.06 16.12 -13.04
C ALA A 98 27.81 15.86 -11.54
N ASN A 99 27.32 14.67 -11.21
CA ASN A 99 26.99 14.19 -9.87
C ASN A 99 25.83 14.94 -9.18
N ASP A 100 24.92 15.56 -9.93
CA ASP A 100 23.74 16.21 -9.36
C ASP A 100 22.69 15.21 -8.87
N TYR A 101 22.71 13.97 -9.41
CA TYR A 101 21.81 12.88 -9.06
C TYR A 101 20.33 13.21 -9.28
N PHE A 102 19.98 13.92 -10.36
CA PHE A 102 18.60 14.13 -10.75
C PHE A 102 17.89 12.77 -10.98
N GLY A 103 16.70 12.60 -10.44
CA GLY A 103 16.01 11.31 -10.46
C GLY A 103 16.25 10.47 -9.20
N ARG A 104 16.90 11.03 -8.15
CA ARG A 104 17.06 10.35 -6.85
C ARG A 104 15.72 9.99 -6.20
N SER A 105 14.72 10.82 -6.39
CA SER A 105 13.35 10.63 -5.92
C SER A 105 12.35 11.23 -6.89
N VAL A 106 11.16 10.64 -6.99
CA VAL A 106 10.10 11.13 -7.89
C VAL A 106 8.71 11.03 -7.23
N ALA A 107 7.82 11.96 -7.56
CA ALA A 107 6.40 11.86 -7.27
C ALA A 107 5.58 12.45 -8.43
N ILE A 108 4.33 12.03 -8.54
CA ILE A 108 3.40 12.46 -9.61
C ILE A 108 2.02 12.74 -9.03
N SER A 109 1.35 13.77 -9.56
CA SER A 109 -0.04 14.06 -9.21
C SER A 109 -0.99 12.94 -9.63
N SER A 110 -2.14 12.86 -8.98
CA SER A 110 -3.15 11.81 -9.20
C SER A 110 -3.65 11.75 -10.64
N ASP A 111 -3.76 12.92 -11.31
CA ASP A 111 -4.18 13.05 -12.71
C ASP A 111 -3.05 12.82 -13.72
N GLY A 112 -1.82 12.58 -13.23
CA GLY A 112 -0.66 12.34 -14.09
C GLY A 112 -0.22 13.55 -14.91
N THR A 113 -0.39 14.79 -14.41
CA THR A 113 -0.06 16.02 -15.14
C THR A 113 1.06 16.85 -14.53
N THR A 114 1.42 16.65 -13.27
CA THR A 114 2.55 17.30 -12.60
C THR A 114 3.49 16.26 -11.99
N ILE A 115 4.77 16.38 -12.25
CA ILE A 115 5.84 15.54 -11.70
C ILE A 115 6.79 16.42 -10.88
N ILE A 116 7.24 15.92 -9.74
CA ILE A 116 8.39 16.45 -9.01
C ILE A 116 9.52 15.43 -9.01
N VAL A 117 10.75 15.90 -9.25
CA VAL A 117 11.96 15.08 -9.27
C VAL A 117 13.00 15.70 -8.36
N GLY A 118 13.54 14.92 -7.43
CA GLY A 118 14.64 15.32 -6.56
C GLY A 118 16.01 15.16 -7.21
N SER A 119 16.96 16.03 -6.84
CA SER A 119 18.36 16.06 -7.27
C SER A 119 19.19 16.45 -6.05
N ASN A 120 19.46 15.47 -5.20
CA ASN A 120 19.92 15.72 -3.83
C ASN A 120 21.34 16.27 -3.73
N LEU A 121 22.18 16.04 -4.73
CA LEU A 121 23.57 16.52 -4.74
C LEU A 121 23.79 17.76 -5.64
N ASP A 122 22.70 18.37 -6.16
CA ASP A 122 22.81 19.59 -6.97
C ASP A 122 23.45 20.74 -6.16
N ASP A 123 24.42 21.39 -6.77
CA ASP A 123 25.10 22.55 -6.21
C ASP A 123 24.28 23.82 -6.42
N VAL A 124 23.78 24.44 -5.36
CA VAL A 124 22.98 25.66 -5.43
C VAL A 124 23.84 26.89 -5.15
N GLY A 125 24.28 27.56 -6.20
CA GLY A 125 25.19 28.70 -6.08
C GLY A 125 26.56 28.29 -5.51
N ALA A 126 26.86 28.74 -4.26
CA ALA A 126 28.09 28.37 -3.56
C ALA A 126 27.91 27.23 -2.54
N ALA A 127 26.69 26.73 -2.39
CA ALA A 127 26.39 25.65 -1.43
C ALA A 127 26.47 24.30 -2.14
N ALA A 128 27.61 23.64 -1.98
CA ALA A 128 27.85 22.32 -2.54
C ALA A 128 26.89 21.28 -1.93
N ASN A 129 26.31 20.44 -2.78
CA ASN A 129 25.36 19.36 -2.40
C ASN A 129 24.19 19.88 -1.54
N GLN A 130 23.75 21.14 -1.74
CA GLN A 130 22.57 21.62 -1.07
C GLN A 130 21.32 20.83 -1.50
N GLY A 131 21.29 20.44 -2.78
CA GLY A 131 20.19 19.76 -3.40
C GLY A 131 19.08 20.66 -3.90
N SER A 132 18.31 20.14 -4.83
CA SER A 132 17.17 20.79 -5.48
C SER A 132 16.05 19.80 -5.75
N ALA A 133 14.87 20.33 -6.10
CA ALA A 133 13.83 19.56 -6.75
C ALA A 133 13.29 20.32 -7.97
N TYR A 134 12.80 19.60 -8.95
CA TYR A 134 12.35 20.15 -10.23
C TYR A 134 10.92 19.74 -10.52
N ILE A 135 10.13 20.71 -10.93
CA ILE A 135 8.74 20.52 -11.31
C ILE A 135 8.64 20.43 -12.84
N PHE A 136 7.92 19.42 -13.29
CA PHE A 136 7.56 19.24 -14.70
C PHE A 136 6.06 19.18 -14.82
N ASP A 137 5.51 19.94 -15.77
CA ASP A 137 4.08 19.91 -16.08
C ASP A 137 3.86 19.35 -17.50
N TRP A 138 2.79 18.57 -17.66
CA TRP A 138 2.34 18.02 -18.95
C TRP A 138 1.54 19.06 -19.72
N ASN A 139 1.96 19.39 -20.93
CA ASN A 139 1.26 20.38 -21.78
C ASN A 139 0.27 19.77 -22.79
N GLY A 140 0.00 18.48 -22.67
CA GLY A 140 -0.86 17.74 -23.61
C GLY A 140 -0.07 16.93 -24.65
N SER A 141 1.24 17.20 -24.82
CA SER A 141 2.09 16.51 -25.79
C SER A 141 3.48 16.15 -25.24
N THR A 142 4.06 16.98 -24.39
CA THR A 142 5.38 16.81 -23.81
C THR A 142 5.41 17.26 -22.36
N TRP A 143 6.34 16.70 -21.60
CA TRP A 143 6.71 17.16 -20.27
C TRP A 143 7.75 18.26 -20.37
N SER A 144 7.54 19.34 -19.65
CA SER A 144 8.44 20.50 -19.64
C SER A 144 8.75 20.93 -18.22
N GLN A 145 10.01 21.22 -17.92
CA GLN A 145 10.38 21.80 -16.64
C GLN A 145 9.75 23.19 -16.51
N THR A 146 9.00 23.38 -15.44
CA THR A 146 8.31 24.66 -15.17
C THR A 146 8.93 25.41 -14.02
N GLN A 147 9.57 24.73 -13.05
CA GLN A 147 10.24 25.37 -11.94
C GLN A 147 11.34 24.49 -11.35
N LYS A 148 12.48 25.09 -10.97
CA LYS A 148 13.45 24.55 -10.00
C LYS A 148 13.07 25.12 -8.63
N ILE A 149 13.00 24.29 -7.60
CA ILE A 149 12.73 24.68 -6.22
C ILE A 149 13.88 24.26 -5.33
N VAL A 150 14.22 25.14 -4.39
CA VAL A 150 15.29 24.96 -3.42
C VAL A 150 14.81 25.37 -2.04
N GLN A 151 15.42 24.86 -1.01
CA GLN A 151 15.15 25.29 0.37
C GLN A 151 15.55 26.77 0.59
N SER A 152 14.87 27.44 1.52
CA SER A 152 15.10 28.87 1.80
C SER A 152 16.40 29.13 2.57
N ASP A 153 16.91 28.16 3.31
CA ASP A 153 18.16 28.20 4.06
C ASP A 153 19.29 27.60 3.23
N THR A 154 20.37 28.36 3.06
CA THR A 154 21.54 27.91 2.30
C THR A 154 22.44 27.09 3.19
N LEU A 155 22.48 25.76 2.97
CA LEU A 155 23.29 24.83 3.73
C LEU A 155 24.04 23.87 2.79
N VAL A 156 25.33 23.73 3.02
CA VAL A 156 26.18 22.75 2.33
C VAL A 156 25.75 21.34 2.78
N SER A 157 25.67 20.41 1.84
CA SER A 157 25.39 19.00 2.08
C SER A 157 24.10 18.71 2.85
N SER A 158 23.07 19.55 2.70
CA SER A 158 21.75 19.28 3.29
C SER A 158 20.94 18.26 2.49
N GLU A 159 21.31 18.08 1.22
CA GLU A 159 20.73 17.09 0.30
C GLU A 159 19.20 17.21 0.17
N PHE A 160 18.71 18.44 0.01
CA PHE A 160 17.31 18.70 -0.32
C PHE A 160 16.91 18.03 -1.65
N GLY A 161 15.80 17.33 -1.67
CA GLY A 161 15.42 16.48 -2.81
C GLY A 161 15.84 15.01 -2.65
N TRP A 162 16.37 14.64 -1.48
CA TRP A 162 16.63 13.22 -1.14
C TRP A 162 15.38 12.37 -1.30
N SER A 163 14.25 12.85 -0.81
CA SER A 163 12.93 12.24 -0.97
C SER A 163 11.89 13.30 -1.31
N VAL A 164 10.87 12.95 -2.10
CA VAL A 164 9.77 13.84 -2.49
C VAL A 164 8.43 13.14 -2.39
N ALA A 165 7.39 13.89 -2.04
CA ALA A 165 6.00 13.45 -2.09
C ALA A 165 5.10 14.59 -2.58
N MET A 166 3.95 14.27 -3.17
CA MET A 166 3.01 15.24 -3.75
C MET A 166 1.57 14.89 -3.41
N SER A 167 0.74 15.92 -3.19
CA SER A 167 -0.71 15.75 -3.05
C SER A 167 -1.36 15.32 -4.38
N ASP A 168 -2.53 14.70 -4.29
CA ASP A 168 -3.28 14.22 -5.45
C ASP A 168 -3.57 15.29 -6.48
N ASP A 169 -3.90 16.49 -6.02
CA ASP A 169 -4.24 17.63 -6.88
C ASP A 169 -3.00 18.35 -7.45
N GLY A 170 -1.79 17.87 -7.13
CA GLY A 170 -0.54 18.47 -7.61
C GLY A 170 -0.30 19.89 -7.09
N THR A 171 -0.85 20.28 -5.92
CA THR A 171 -0.72 21.64 -5.37
C THR A 171 0.14 21.74 -4.11
N VAL A 172 0.41 20.61 -3.43
CA VAL A 172 1.28 20.53 -2.26
C VAL A 172 2.39 19.52 -2.52
N ALA A 173 3.62 19.90 -2.24
CA ALA A 173 4.78 19.01 -2.29
C ALA A 173 5.52 19.03 -0.95
N ALA A 174 5.98 17.87 -0.51
CA ALA A 174 6.89 17.70 0.61
C ALA A 174 8.24 17.21 0.09
N ILE A 175 9.31 17.83 0.53
CA ILE A 175 10.68 17.53 0.11
C ILE A 175 11.55 17.30 1.34
N GLY A 176 12.23 16.16 1.40
CA GLY A 176 13.17 15.80 2.44
C GLY A 176 14.57 16.34 2.17
N ALA A 177 15.22 16.79 3.24
CA ALA A 177 16.63 17.15 3.32
C ALA A 177 17.25 16.34 4.47
N ALA A 178 17.54 15.06 4.20
CA ALA A 178 17.86 14.07 5.23
C ALA A 178 19.14 14.39 6.01
N TYR A 179 20.07 15.10 5.38
CA TYR A 179 21.35 15.49 5.99
C TYR A 179 21.41 16.95 6.39
N HIS A 180 20.23 17.58 6.56
CA HIS A 180 20.14 18.96 7.02
C HIS A 180 20.69 19.10 8.43
N ASP A 181 21.74 19.91 8.57
CA ASP A 181 22.27 20.36 9.87
C ASP A 181 21.38 21.46 10.46
N ASN A 182 21.29 21.53 11.77
CA ASN A 182 20.61 22.63 12.48
C ASN A 182 19.13 22.88 12.09
N PRO A 183 18.26 21.88 11.99
CA PRO A 183 16.89 22.07 11.46
C PRO A 183 16.09 23.10 12.25
N GLY A 184 16.26 23.21 13.56
CA GLY A 184 15.63 24.19 14.43
C GLY A 184 16.54 25.34 14.88
N GLY A 185 17.72 25.54 14.23
CA GLY A 185 18.66 26.62 14.54
C GLY A 185 19.69 26.31 15.63
N THR A 186 19.69 25.09 16.20
CA THR A 186 20.73 24.60 17.12
C THR A 186 21.67 23.68 16.35
N ALA A 187 22.97 23.74 16.61
CA ALA A 187 23.99 22.96 15.93
C ALA A 187 23.82 21.44 16.24
N VAL A 188 23.22 20.74 15.32
CA VAL A 188 23.03 19.28 15.33
C VAL A 188 23.35 18.75 13.93
N THR A 189 24.24 17.79 13.85
CA THR A 189 24.64 17.17 12.57
C THR A 189 23.56 16.23 12.07
N ASN A 190 23.19 16.33 10.79
CA ASN A 190 22.25 15.45 10.10
C ASN A 190 20.93 15.24 10.87
N GLY A 191 20.40 16.26 11.51
CA GLY A 191 19.09 16.19 12.17
C GLY A 191 17.96 15.94 11.17
N GLY A 192 18.16 16.38 9.93
CA GLY A 192 17.20 16.26 8.84
C GLY A 192 16.04 17.25 8.94
N ALA A 193 15.38 17.49 7.83
CA ALA A 193 14.20 18.38 7.76
C ALA A 193 13.27 17.97 6.60
N VAL A 194 12.02 18.40 6.69
CA VAL A 194 11.02 18.30 5.63
C VAL A 194 10.51 19.69 5.29
N TYR A 195 10.48 20.00 4.00
CA TYR A 195 10.01 21.29 3.49
C TYR A 195 8.70 21.11 2.74
N ILE A 196 7.76 21.99 3.01
CA ILE A 196 6.48 22.04 2.31
C ILE A 196 6.49 23.20 1.31
N PHE A 197 6.14 22.87 0.08
CA PHE A 197 5.89 23.84 -0.98
C PHE A 197 4.43 23.77 -1.39
N THR A 198 3.85 24.92 -1.70
CA THR A 198 2.47 25.02 -2.15
C THR A 198 2.42 25.79 -3.47
N LYS A 199 1.65 25.28 -4.44
CA LYS A 199 1.43 25.90 -5.75
C LYS A 199 0.31 26.95 -5.65
N SER A 200 0.59 28.17 -6.06
CA SER A 200 -0.41 29.25 -6.14
C SER A 200 -0.17 30.09 -7.40
N GLY A 201 -1.19 30.29 -8.21
CA GLY A 201 -1.05 31.01 -9.48
C GLY A 201 -0.03 30.41 -10.45
N GLY A 202 0.19 29.10 -10.38
CA GLY A 202 1.17 28.36 -11.20
C GLY A 202 2.60 28.37 -10.66
N THR A 203 2.87 29.05 -9.54
CA THR A 203 4.20 29.13 -8.93
C THR A 203 4.24 28.36 -7.62
N TRP A 204 5.29 27.60 -7.40
CA TRP A 204 5.57 26.90 -6.14
C TRP A 204 6.37 27.79 -5.20
N SER A 205 5.95 27.85 -3.95
CA SER A 205 6.61 28.63 -2.89
C SER A 205 6.72 27.79 -1.63
N GLN A 206 7.84 27.90 -0.92
CA GLN A 206 8.00 27.27 0.39
C GLN A 206 7.04 27.91 1.39
N THR A 207 6.23 27.07 2.04
CA THR A 207 5.25 27.53 3.03
C THR A 207 5.57 27.08 4.44
N GLN A 208 6.37 26.01 4.59
CA GLN A 208 6.80 25.53 5.91
C GLN A 208 8.12 24.78 5.82
N LYS A 209 8.88 24.78 6.91
CA LYS A 209 9.96 23.86 7.25
C LYS A 209 9.57 23.12 8.52
N MET A 210 9.66 21.81 8.51
CA MET A 210 9.31 20.92 9.61
C MET A 210 10.56 20.14 10.05
N TYR A 211 10.67 19.88 11.34
CA TYR A 211 11.75 19.10 11.93
C TYR A 211 11.24 18.34 13.16
N ALA A 212 11.99 17.36 13.62
CA ALA A 212 11.63 16.57 14.79
C ALA A 212 11.72 17.39 16.07
N SER A 213 10.80 17.23 17.01
CA SER A 213 10.82 17.96 18.29
C SER A 213 12.02 17.55 19.17
N ASP A 214 12.53 16.33 18.97
CA ASP A 214 13.65 15.75 19.72
C ASP A 214 15.02 15.92 19.03
N TYR A 215 15.10 16.69 17.93
CA TYR A 215 16.32 16.83 17.10
C TYR A 215 17.57 17.23 17.89
N ILE A 216 17.43 17.99 18.98
CA ILE A 216 18.57 18.45 19.80
C ILE A 216 19.28 17.28 20.50
N THR A 217 18.53 16.23 20.83
CA THR A 217 19.04 15.02 21.52
C THR A 217 19.34 13.88 20.57
N GLN A 218 19.05 14.03 19.28
CA GLN A 218 19.09 13.01 18.25
C GLN A 218 19.95 13.48 17.06
N ALA A 219 21.27 13.55 17.25
CA ALA A 219 22.17 13.79 16.13
C ALA A 219 22.13 12.62 15.15
N ASN A 220 22.29 12.92 13.85
CA ASN A 220 22.29 11.95 12.74
C ASN A 220 20.99 11.19 12.51
N GLN A 221 19.85 11.59 13.07
CA GLN A 221 18.60 10.84 12.90
C GLN A 221 18.06 10.83 11.46
N SER A 222 18.52 11.76 10.60
CA SER A 222 18.19 11.85 9.17
C SER A 222 16.69 11.92 8.88
N LEU A 223 15.95 12.81 9.57
CA LEU A 223 14.52 13.02 9.29
C LEU A 223 14.31 13.48 7.83
N GLY A 224 13.36 12.86 7.14
CA GLY A 224 13.10 13.12 5.73
C GLY A 224 13.89 12.21 4.79
N TYR A 225 14.50 11.14 5.30
CA TYR A 225 15.14 10.11 4.48
C TYR A 225 14.14 9.46 3.52
N ASN A 226 12.94 9.16 3.97
CA ASN A 226 11.82 8.76 3.14
C ASN A 226 10.56 9.51 3.57
N ILE A 227 9.74 9.97 2.62
CA ILE A 227 8.51 10.70 2.89
C ILE A 227 7.34 10.14 2.11
N SER A 228 6.16 10.17 2.73
CA SER A 228 4.88 9.90 2.08
C SER A 228 3.85 10.94 2.51
N MET A 229 2.92 11.29 1.62
CA MET A 229 1.89 12.30 1.84
C MET A 229 0.50 11.72 1.64
N ALA A 230 -0.45 12.10 2.49
CA ALA A 230 -1.86 11.84 2.26
C ALA A 230 -2.36 12.56 1.00
N GLY A 231 -3.29 11.95 0.27
CA GLY A 231 -3.72 12.44 -1.04
C GLY A 231 -4.28 13.86 -1.04
N ASP A 232 -4.91 14.29 0.05
CA ASP A 232 -5.44 15.65 0.19
C ASP A 232 -4.38 16.69 0.59
N GLY A 233 -3.11 16.30 0.72
CA GLY A 233 -2.03 17.20 1.13
C GLY A 233 -2.16 17.72 2.56
N SER A 234 -2.86 16.99 3.45
CA SER A 234 -3.07 17.39 4.85
C SER A 234 -2.14 16.71 5.84
N MET A 235 -1.44 15.66 5.44
CA MET A 235 -0.56 14.88 6.31
C MET A 235 0.71 14.44 5.57
N VAL A 236 1.84 14.51 6.27
CA VAL A 236 3.12 13.96 5.83
C VAL A 236 3.63 12.99 6.89
N VAL A 237 4.15 11.86 6.45
CA VAL A 237 4.93 10.93 7.26
C VAL A 237 6.36 10.97 6.78
N ALA A 238 7.32 11.13 7.70
CA ALA A 238 8.74 11.20 7.39
C ALA A 238 9.53 10.20 8.24
N GLY A 239 10.34 9.37 7.62
CA GLY A 239 11.25 8.46 8.28
C GLY A 239 12.50 9.15 8.81
N ALA A 240 13.01 8.64 9.94
CA ALA A 240 14.25 9.05 10.59
C ALA A 240 14.98 7.79 11.07
N LEU A 241 15.70 7.18 10.16
CA LEU A 241 16.18 5.79 10.27
C LEU A 241 17.26 5.58 11.35
N TYR A 242 17.97 6.63 11.76
CA TYR A 242 18.98 6.59 12.82
C TYR A 242 18.51 7.26 14.12
N ASN A 243 17.20 7.27 14.39
CA ASN A 243 16.66 7.78 15.66
C ASN A 243 17.02 6.82 16.81
N ASP A 244 17.60 7.35 17.89
CA ASP A 244 18.12 6.62 19.06
C ASP A 244 17.17 6.62 20.25
N THR A 245 15.95 7.13 20.13
CA THR A 245 15.09 7.32 21.31
C THR A 245 14.66 6.03 22.00
N THR A 246 14.64 4.89 21.31
CA THR A 246 14.31 3.58 21.90
C THR A 246 15.57 2.76 22.10
N ALA A 247 16.39 2.64 21.07
CA ALA A 247 17.69 1.99 21.06
C ALA A 247 18.55 2.65 19.98
N THR A 248 19.86 2.44 19.99
CA THR A 248 20.79 3.03 19.02
C THR A 248 20.39 2.62 17.59
N ASP A 249 20.19 3.60 16.70
CA ASP A 249 19.79 3.41 15.32
C ASP A 249 18.51 2.54 15.16
N SER A 250 17.62 2.56 16.17
CA SER A 250 16.36 1.80 16.08
C SER A 250 15.39 2.38 15.07
N GLY A 251 15.53 3.68 14.78
CA GLY A 251 14.69 4.39 13.84
C GLY A 251 13.33 4.81 14.38
N ALA A 252 12.68 5.72 13.66
CA ALA A 252 11.33 6.22 13.94
C ALA A 252 10.68 6.79 12.67
N ALA A 253 9.37 7.04 12.69
CA ALA A 253 8.70 7.87 11.69
C ALA A 253 7.90 8.98 12.39
N TYR A 254 7.91 10.16 11.78
CA TYR A 254 7.30 11.37 12.31
C TYR A 254 6.09 11.75 11.46
N VAL A 255 4.95 11.91 12.10
CA VAL A 255 3.69 12.27 11.45
C VAL A 255 3.41 13.74 11.67
N PHE A 256 3.28 14.51 10.60
CA PHE A 256 2.93 15.92 10.61
C PHE A 256 1.53 16.10 10.03
N VAL A 257 0.60 16.63 10.81
CA VAL A 257 -0.79 16.84 10.37
C VAL A 257 -1.09 18.34 10.32
N LYS A 258 -1.56 18.79 9.15
CA LYS A 258 -2.01 20.15 8.93
C LYS A 258 -3.26 20.44 9.74
N SER A 259 -3.29 21.51 10.50
CA SER A 259 -4.42 21.89 11.33
C SER A 259 -4.85 23.33 11.03
N GLY A 260 -6.15 23.54 10.79
CA GLY A 260 -6.66 24.88 10.45
C GLY A 260 -6.00 25.52 9.22
N GLY A 261 -5.53 24.70 8.27
CA GLY A 261 -4.83 25.17 7.06
C GLY A 261 -3.34 25.45 7.25
N VAL A 262 -2.79 25.25 8.45
CA VAL A 262 -1.40 25.54 8.81
C VAL A 262 -0.63 24.24 9.08
N TRP A 263 0.56 24.12 8.50
CA TRP A 263 1.49 23.02 8.79
C TRP A 263 2.19 23.27 10.13
N PRO A 264 2.36 22.22 10.96
CA PRO A 264 3.10 22.36 12.21
C PRO A 264 4.61 22.52 11.94
N VAL A 265 5.35 23.01 12.91
CA VAL A 265 6.82 23.07 12.87
C VAL A 265 7.41 21.72 13.27
N THR A 266 6.81 21.06 14.26
CA THR A 266 7.22 19.75 14.74
C THR A 266 6.07 18.77 14.59
N GLU A 267 6.35 17.49 14.70
CA GLU A 267 5.41 16.41 14.48
C GLU A 267 4.18 16.47 15.40
N THR A 268 3.09 15.85 14.91
CA THR A 268 1.88 15.57 15.69
C THR A 268 2.04 14.29 16.51
N GLN A 269 2.79 13.31 15.95
CA GLN A 269 3.06 12.03 16.60
C GLN A 269 4.37 11.42 16.09
N ILE A 270 5.11 10.76 16.98
CA ILE A 270 6.24 9.89 16.63
C ILE A 270 5.76 8.45 16.66
N LEU A 271 6.04 7.70 15.59
CA LEU A 271 5.76 6.28 15.46
C LEU A 271 7.05 5.49 15.72
N LYS A 272 6.94 4.53 16.63
CA LYS A 272 8.00 3.60 16.97
C LYS A 272 7.42 2.19 16.99
N THR A 273 8.21 1.21 16.62
CA THR A 273 7.81 -0.19 16.69
C THR A 273 7.80 -0.66 18.14
N SER A 274 6.90 -1.59 18.45
CA SER A 274 6.73 -2.10 19.83
C SER A 274 7.93 -2.92 20.33
N ASP A 275 8.77 -3.37 19.43
CA ASP A 275 9.92 -4.26 19.61
C ASP A 275 11.24 -3.64 19.10
N ALA A 276 11.27 -2.32 18.89
CA ALA A 276 12.42 -1.59 18.38
C ALA A 276 13.71 -1.93 19.10
N ALA A 277 14.70 -2.43 18.38
CA ALA A 277 16.00 -2.83 18.86
C ALA A 277 17.14 -2.06 18.18
N THR A 278 18.37 -2.29 18.63
CA THR A 278 19.55 -1.61 18.09
C THR A 278 19.76 -1.96 16.62
N SER A 279 19.92 -0.94 15.79
CA SER A 279 20.20 -1.03 14.36
C SER A 279 19.06 -1.57 13.49
N ASP A 280 17.82 -1.61 13.95
CA ASP A 280 16.65 -2.00 13.12
C ASP A 280 16.37 -1.02 11.97
N THR A 281 16.86 0.22 12.12
CA THR A 281 16.69 1.32 11.13
C THR A 281 15.25 1.51 10.66
N GLY A 282 14.32 1.43 11.58
CA GLY A 282 12.91 1.62 11.30
C GLY A 282 12.59 3.01 10.73
N GLY A 283 11.60 3.10 9.85
CA GLY A 283 11.33 4.33 9.08
C GLY A 283 12.24 4.48 7.85
N TRP A 284 13.02 3.46 7.49
CA TRP A 284 13.76 3.41 6.23
C TRP A 284 12.84 3.66 5.04
N SER A 285 11.70 3.03 5.04
CA SER A 285 10.62 3.29 4.10
C SER A 285 9.31 3.56 4.83
N VAL A 286 8.54 4.52 4.33
CA VAL A 286 7.21 4.84 4.83
C VAL A 286 6.25 5.06 3.68
N SER A 287 5.02 4.56 3.80
CA SER A 287 3.95 4.85 2.85
C SER A 287 2.62 5.02 3.58
N THR A 288 1.78 5.92 3.08
CA THR A 288 0.47 6.18 3.70
C THR A 288 -0.67 6.01 2.71
N SER A 289 -1.81 5.49 3.19
CA SER A 289 -3.05 5.48 2.43
C SER A 289 -3.50 6.90 2.10
N GLN A 290 -4.35 7.06 1.07
CA GLN A 290 -4.79 8.37 0.59
C GLN A 290 -5.39 9.25 1.67
N ASN A 291 -6.18 8.66 2.55
CA ASN A 291 -6.83 9.38 3.66
C ASN A 291 -5.95 9.52 4.92
N GLY A 292 -4.72 9.01 4.88
CA GLY A 292 -3.81 9.04 6.02
C GLY A 292 -4.17 8.13 7.18
N ASP A 293 -5.15 7.22 7.02
CA ASP A 293 -5.60 6.37 8.13
C ASP A 293 -4.70 5.15 8.36
N ARG A 294 -3.90 4.77 7.35
CA ARG A 294 -2.95 3.67 7.44
C ARG A 294 -1.56 4.12 7.03
N ILE A 295 -0.56 3.73 7.80
CA ILE A 295 0.85 3.92 7.49
C ILE A 295 1.53 2.56 7.51
N ILE A 296 2.29 2.28 6.45
CA ILE A 296 3.20 1.14 6.38
C ILE A 296 4.60 1.66 6.66
N TYR A 297 5.31 0.97 7.53
CA TYR A 297 6.60 1.35 8.06
C TYR A 297 7.59 0.20 7.88
N GLY A 298 8.70 0.42 7.23
CA GLY A 298 9.72 -0.59 6.98
C GLY A 298 10.90 -0.46 7.95
N ALA A 299 11.38 -1.61 8.43
CA ALA A 299 12.56 -1.77 9.25
C ALA A 299 13.42 -2.89 8.65
N PRO A 300 14.27 -2.60 7.65
CA PRO A 300 14.94 -3.64 6.86
C PRO A 300 16.02 -4.41 7.62
N TYR A 301 16.55 -3.86 8.70
CA TYR A 301 17.58 -4.49 9.51
C TYR A 301 17.04 -5.16 10.79
N ASP A 302 15.70 -5.20 10.97
CA ASP A 302 15.05 -5.97 12.04
C ASP A 302 15.53 -7.43 11.99
N ASP A 303 16.04 -7.93 13.12
CA ASP A 303 16.69 -9.23 13.23
C ASP A 303 15.92 -10.23 14.10
N ASP A 304 14.66 -9.95 14.44
CA ASP A 304 13.81 -10.79 15.29
C ASP A 304 13.69 -12.25 14.83
N ASN A 305 13.75 -12.49 13.52
CA ASN A 305 13.70 -13.85 12.96
C ASN A 305 15.08 -14.39 12.60
N GLN A 306 15.85 -13.63 11.87
CA GLN A 306 17.18 -13.90 11.37
C GLN A 306 17.92 -12.58 11.20
N SER A 307 19.25 -12.61 11.24
CA SER A 307 20.06 -11.41 11.08
C SER A 307 19.67 -10.63 9.82
N ASN A 308 19.25 -9.37 10.01
CA ASN A 308 18.83 -8.46 8.95
C ASN A 308 17.76 -9.05 8.01
N SER A 309 16.85 -9.86 8.56
CA SER A 309 15.76 -10.44 7.76
C SER A 309 14.72 -9.40 7.37
N GLY A 310 14.56 -8.38 8.18
CA GLY A 310 13.69 -7.25 8.01
C GLY A 310 12.22 -7.50 8.31
N SER A 311 11.51 -6.40 8.54
CA SER A 311 10.07 -6.40 8.85
C SER A 311 9.35 -5.18 8.27
N ILE A 312 8.03 -5.32 8.10
CA ILE A 312 7.12 -4.20 7.92
C ILE A 312 6.11 -4.13 9.06
N TYR A 313 5.76 -2.92 9.45
CA TYR A 313 4.80 -2.64 10.51
C TYR A 313 3.64 -1.82 9.97
N ILE A 314 2.44 -2.11 10.45
CA ILE A 314 1.22 -1.42 10.06
C ILE A 314 0.75 -0.58 11.23
N PHE A 315 0.58 0.71 11.00
CA PHE A 315 -0.04 1.63 11.95
C PHE A 315 -1.39 2.07 11.40
N ASP A 316 -2.43 1.91 12.18
CA ASP A 316 -3.77 2.32 11.84
C ASP A 316 -4.23 3.47 12.73
N ARG A 317 -4.92 4.45 12.13
CA ARG A 317 -5.42 5.64 12.81
C ARG A 317 -6.75 5.38 13.47
N SER A 318 -6.84 5.72 14.76
CA SER A 318 -8.09 5.75 15.51
C SER A 318 -8.13 7.00 16.39
N ASN A 319 -9.21 7.75 16.34
CA ASN A 319 -9.40 9.00 17.11
C ASN A 319 -8.23 10.00 16.96
N GLY A 320 -7.65 10.08 15.76
CA GLY A 320 -6.56 11.01 15.46
C GLY A 320 -5.16 10.52 15.82
N THR A 321 -5.03 9.32 16.40
CA THR A 321 -3.75 8.72 16.82
C THR A 321 -3.48 7.45 16.02
N TRP A 322 -2.25 7.25 15.58
CA TRP A 322 -1.79 6.02 14.91
C TRP A 322 -1.24 5.04 15.94
N THR A 323 -1.69 3.80 15.88
CA THR A 323 -1.22 2.69 16.74
C THR A 323 -0.77 1.53 15.88
N GLN A 324 0.30 0.86 16.29
CA GLN A 324 0.76 -0.36 15.62
C GLN A 324 -0.30 -1.46 15.77
N THR A 325 -0.77 -2.00 14.66
CA THR A 325 -1.81 -3.04 14.62
C THR A 325 -1.29 -4.38 14.13
N LYS A 326 -0.22 -4.37 13.30
CA LYS A 326 0.38 -5.60 12.75
C LYS A 326 1.89 -5.44 12.58
N LYS A 327 2.59 -6.58 12.62
CA LYS A 327 3.97 -6.77 12.17
C LYS A 327 4.00 -7.96 11.20
N TYR A 328 4.75 -7.83 10.13
CA TYR A 328 5.08 -8.92 9.23
C TYR A 328 6.60 -8.98 9.12
N ALA A 329 7.18 -10.01 9.70
CA ALA A 329 8.59 -10.32 9.57
C ALA A 329 8.84 -11.24 8.37
N ASN A 330 10.05 -11.25 7.87
CA ASN A 330 10.45 -12.21 6.85
C ASN A 330 10.63 -13.61 7.46
N HIS A 331 9.91 -14.61 6.96
CA HIS A 331 9.90 -15.99 7.47
C HIS A 331 10.42 -17.02 6.46
N ASP A 332 11.11 -16.63 5.41
CA ASP A 332 11.64 -17.57 4.41
C ASP A 332 12.90 -18.32 4.85
N GLY A 333 13.39 -18.04 6.07
CA GLY A 333 14.53 -18.73 6.66
C GLY A 333 15.89 -18.25 6.17
N SER A 334 15.93 -17.24 5.29
CA SER A 334 17.19 -16.66 4.82
C SER A 334 17.64 -15.50 5.70
N THR A 335 18.94 -15.35 5.85
CA THR A 335 19.60 -14.21 6.50
C THR A 335 19.83 -13.10 5.47
N VAL A 336 19.83 -11.83 5.90
CA VAL A 336 20.23 -10.68 5.06
C VAL A 336 19.29 -10.46 3.86
N ASN A 337 17.97 -10.40 4.11
CA ASN A 337 16.97 -10.14 3.05
C ASN A 337 16.49 -8.70 3.00
N TYR A 338 16.64 -7.94 4.08
CA TYR A 338 16.24 -6.54 4.19
C TYR A 338 14.75 -6.29 3.82
N PHE A 339 13.84 -7.18 4.24
CA PHE A 339 12.42 -7.00 4.01
C PHE A 339 11.90 -5.73 4.68
N GLY A 340 11.20 -4.89 3.94
CA GLY A 340 10.78 -3.56 4.38
C GLY A 340 11.69 -2.44 3.89
N LYS A 341 12.67 -2.73 3.03
CA LYS A 341 13.49 -1.69 2.39
C LYS A 341 12.67 -0.78 1.48
N ALA A 342 11.60 -1.32 0.88
CA ALA A 342 10.60 -0.56 0.15
C ALA A 342 9.20 -0.94 0.63
N THR A 343 8.31 0.05 0.76
CA THR A 343 6.91 -0.16 1.11
C THR A 343 6.01 0.66 0.21
N ALA A 344 4.81 0.15 -0.06
CA ALA A 344 3.75 0.90 -0.71
C ALA A 344 2.39 0.43 -0.21
N VAL A 345 1.38 1.30 -0.29
CA VAL A 345 0.01 1.00 0.11
C VAL A 345 -0.99 1.57 -0.89
N SER A 346 -2.07 0.83 -1.13
CA SER A 346 -3.17 1.30 -1.98
C SER A 346 -3.90 2.50 -1.36
N SER A 347 -4.61 3.26 -2.19
CA SER A 347 -5.35 4.45 -1.77
C SER A 347 -6.31 4.19 -0.60
N ASP A 348 -6.96 3.02 -0.62
CA ASP A 348 -7.90 2.59 0.42
C ASP A 348 -7.23 1.92 1.63
N GLY A 349 -5.92 1.73 1.60
CA GLY A 349 -5.15 1.07 2.65
C GLY A 349 -5.32 -0.46 2.71
N MET A 350 -6.02 -1.09 1.75
CA MET A 350 -6.38 -2.50 1.82
C MET A 350 -5.31 -3.42 1.24
N VAL A 351 -4.55 -2.94 0.25
CA VAL A 351 -3.43 -3.66 -0.35
C VAL A 351 -2.15 -2.95 0.02
N TYR A 352 -1.19 -3.67 0.55
CA TYR A 352 0.13 -3.12 0.86
C TYR A 352 1.23 -4.12 0.53
N VAL A 353 2.41 -3.60 0.27
CA VAL A 353 3.55 -4.39 -0.17
C VAL A 353 4.79 -4.05 0.64
N GLY A 354 5.62 -5.07 0.85
CA GLY A 354 6.98 -4.91 1.32
C GLY A 354 7.94 -5.53 0.30
N GLY A 355 9.03 -4.84 0.02
CA GLY A 355 10.09 -5.30 -0.87
C GLY A 355 11.33 -5.73 -0.12
N THR A 356 12.09 -6.65 -0.72
CA THR A 356 13.43 -7.06 -0.31
C THR A 356 14.38 -6.85 -1.47
N GLU A 357 15.59 -6.39 -1.21
CA GLU A 357 16.60 -6.18 -2.25
C GLU A 357 17.45 -7.43 -2.51
N GLU A 358 17.76 -8.20 -1.48
CA GLU A 358 18.75 -9.28 -1.54
C GLU A 358 18.17 -10.69 -1.35
N ALA A 359 16.85 -10.85 -1.48
CA ALA A 359 16.26 -12.19 -1.44
C ALA A 359 16.70 -13.01 -2.67
N ASP A 360 16.99 -14.29 -2.45
CA ASP A 360 17.47 -15.24 -3.46
C ASP A 360 16.44 -16.32 -3.85
N PRO A 361 15.18 -15.98 -4.18
CA PRO A 361 14.16 -17.01 -4.45
C PRO A 361 14.42 -17.81 -5.73
N VAL A 362 15.13 -17.24 -6.70
CA VAL A 362 15.40 -17.86 -8.02
C VAL A 362 16.84 -17.64 -8.52
N GLY A 363 17.64 -16.86 -7.81
CA GLY A 363 19.02 -16.55 -8.18
C GLY A 363 19.62 -15.50 -7.24
N ALA A 364 20.94 -15.43 -7.13
CA ALA A 364 21.62 -14.53 -6.19
C ALA A 364 21.15 -13.09 -6.36
N GLN A 365 20.68 -12.49 -5.25
CA GLN A 365 20.21 -11.11 -5.18
C GLN A 365 19.07 -10.76 -6.16
N SER A 366 18.17 -11.72 -6.44
CA SER A 366 17.08 -11.50 -7.39
C SER A 366 15.98 -10.55 -6.87
N GLY A 367 15.98 -10.28 -5.56
CA GLY A 367 14.94 -9.48 -4.91
C GLY A 367 13.58 -10.18 -4.83
N GLN A 368 12.71 -9.67 -3.99
CA GLN A 368 11.34 -10.19 -3.83
C GLN A 368 10.39 -9.07 -3.39
N ILE A 369 9.14 -9.16 -3.80
CA ILE A 369 8.04 -8.40 -3.20
C ILE A 369 7.04 -9.34 -2.56
N ARG A 370 6.43 -8.90 -1.45
CA ARG A 370 5.30 -9.57 -0.81
C ARG A 370 4.10 -8.66 -0.81
N ILE A 371 3.00 -9.15 -1.34
CA ILE A 371 1.75 -8.41 -1.42
C ILE A 371 0.82 -8.93 -0.32
N PHE A 372 0.34 -8.03 0.50
CA PHE A 372 -0.60 -8.31 1.57
C PHE A 372 -1.94 -7.65 1.23
N GLU A 373 -3.00 -8.36 1.53
CA GLU A 373 -4.36 -7.85 1.36
C GLU A 373 -5.12 -8.05 2.66
N ASP A 374 -5.67 -6.97 3.19
CA ASP A 374 -6.65 -7.09 4.26
C ASP A 374 -7.97 -7.54 3.65
N GLU A 375 -8.55 -8.58 4.18
CA GLU A 375 -9.92 -8.97 3.79
C GLU A 375 -10.87 -7.78 4.02
N VAL A 376 -11.80 -7.57 3.08
CA VAL A 376 -12.66 -6.39 2.93
C VAL A 376 -13.65 -6.17 4.11
N TRP A 377 -13.34 -6.66 5.30
CA TRP A 377 -14.22 -6.55 6.46
C TRP A 377 -13.61 -5.66 7.55
N ARG A 378 -13.50 -4.34 7.28
CA ARG A 378 -13.41 -3.34 8.34
C ARG A 378 -14.80 -2.74 8.58
N GLU A 379 -15.31 -2.90 9.79
CA GLU A 379 -16.26 -1.95 10.37
C GLU A 379 -15.60 -0.56 10.39
N ARG A 380 -15.64 0.16 9.27
CA ARG A 380 -15.48 1.61 9.33
C ARG A 380 -16.86 2.19 9.66
N SER A 381 -16.92 2.82 10.83
CA SER A 381 -18.00 3.69 11.30
C SER A 381 -19.11 3.97 10.27
N ASN A 382 -20.27 3.44 10.49
CA ASN A 382 -21.63 3.80 10.05
C ASN A 382 -21.86 4.69 8.80
N THR A 383 -20.92 4.79 7.87
CA THR A 383 -21.14 5.49 6.60
C THR A 383 -20.50 4.69 5.45
N PHE A 384 -21.25 3.70 4.98
CA PHE A 384 -20.96 3.13 3.66
C PHE A 384 -21.38 4.15 2.60
N THR A 385 -20.42 4.88 2.06
CA THR A 385 -20.62 5.55 0.78
C THR A 385 -20.30 4.53 -0.30
N VAL A 386 -21.28 3.78 -0.72
CA VAL A 386 -21.20 2.99 -1.95
C VAL A 386 -21.28 3.99 -3.09
N ASN A 387 -20.19 4.16 -3.83
CA ASN A 387 -20.24 4.90 -5.09
C ASN A 387 -21.27 4.23 -5.99
N ALA A 388 -22.37 4.93 -6.24
CA ALA A 388 -23.55 4.47 -6.92
C ALA A 388 -23.29 4.23 -8.41
N GLY A 389 -22.76 3.05 -8.73
CA GLY A 389 -22.68 2.54 -10.10
C GLY A 389 -23.21 1.12 -10.24
N ILE A 390 -23.22 0.33 -9.16
CA ILE A 390 -23.55 -1.11 -9.23
C ILE A 390 -24.39 -1.60 -8.04
N LEU A 391 -24.55 -0.85 -6.94
CA LEU A 391 -25.40 -1.28 -5.84
C LEU A 391 -26.64 -0.40 -5.71
N SER A 392 -27.80 -1.04 -5.55
CA SER A 392 -29.09 -0.39 -5.34
C SER A 392 -29.05 0.56 -4.14
N LYS A 393 -29.99 1.52 -4.09
CA LYS A 393 -30.13 2.47 -2.97
C LYS A 393 -30.32 1.81 -1.60
N ASN A 394 -30.50 0.48 -1.53
CA ASN A 394 -30.65 -0.31 -0.32
C ASN A 394 -29.73 -1.54 -0.42
N PRO A 395 -28.47 -1.48 0.03
CA PRO A 395 -27.61 -2.65 0.07
C PRO A 395 -28.21 -3.71 1.00
N VAL A 396 -28.25 -4.95 0.52
CA VAL A 396 -28.67 -6.11 1.31
C VAL A 396 -27.45 -7.00 1.48
N MET A 397 -27.01 -7.19 2.70
CA MET A 397 -25.82 -8.00 3.02
C MET A 397 -26.02 -8.66 4.39
N PHE A 398 -25.59 -9.90 4.54
CA PHE A 398 -25.53 -10.54 5.85
C PHE A 398 -24.27 -11.42 5.97
N LYS A 399 -23.81 -11.58 7.21
CA LYS A 399 -22.75 -12.52 7.58
C LYS A 399 -23.06 -13.06 8.97
N VAL A 400 -23.11 -14.36 9.09
CA VAL A 400 -23.47 -15.06 10.31
C VAL A 400 -22.57 -16.28 10.54
N ARG A 401 -22.43 -16.70 11.78
CA ARG A 401 -21.73 -17.94 12.17
C ARG A 401 -22.48 -18.65 13.30
N LEU A 402 -22.15 -19.91 13.55
CA LEU A 402 -22.56 -20.63 14.74
C LEU A 402 -21.53 -20.42 15.85
N ASP A 403 -22.00 -20.19 17.07
CA ASP A 403 -21.16 -19.97 18.25
C ASP A 403 -21.29 -21.09 19.29
N ASP A 404 -22.25 -22.01 19.15
CA ASP A 404 -22.49 -23.11 20.11
C ASP A 404 -23.09 -24.36 19.48
N ALA A 405 -22.61 -25.52 19.94
CA ALA A 405 -23.14 -26.89 19.77
C ALA A 405 -23.30 -27.41 18.32
N HIS A 406 -23.10 -28.70 18.15
CA HIS A 406 -23.22 -29.42 16.88
C HIS A 406 -24.62 -29.30 16.28
N VAL A 407 -24.72 -28.98 15.00
CA VAL A 407 -25.99 -29.00 14.27
C VAL A 407 -26.19 -30.40 13.72
N ALA A 408 -27.30 -31.07 14.13
CA ALA A 408 -27.64 -32.39 13.67
C ALA A 408 -28.06 -32.39 12.18
N ALA A 409 -27.88 -33.53 11.51
CA ALA A 409 -28.32 -33.73 10.13
C ALA A 409 -29.80 -33.47 9.91
N THR A 410 -30.19 -33.15 8.67
CA THR A 410 -31.56 -33.00 8.19
C THR A 410 -32.37 -31.82 8.75
N GLN A 411 -31.69 -30.67 8.96
CA GLN A 411 -32.40 -29.45 9.37
C GLN A 411 -31.78 -28.18 8.76
N ILE A 412 -32.53 -27.08 8.85
CA ILE A 412 -32.00 -25.75 8.51
C ILE A 412 -30.97 -25.35 9.56
N ILE A 413 -29.81 -24.82 9.09
CA ILE A 413 -28.80 -24.29 9.98
C ILE A 413 -29.28 -22.94 10.50
N LYS A 414 -29.45 -22.82 11.79
CA LYS A 414 -29.77 -21.56 12.48
C LYS A 414 -28.48 -20.95 12.99
N TRP A 415 -27.99 -19.96 12.27
CA TRP A 415 -26.75 -19.26 12.60
C TRP A 415 -27.06 -18.22 13.71
N ASN A 416 -26.52 -18.41 14.89
CA ASN A 416 -26.88 -17.65 16.08
C ASN A 416 -25.98 -16.44 16.37
N LYS A 417 -24.87 -16.28 15.65
CA LYS A 417 -24.02 -15.10 15.78
C LYS A 417 -24.07 -14.26 14.53
N ILE A 418 -24.88 -13.23 14.56
CA ILE A 418 -24.99 -12.25 13.47
C ILE A 418 -23.82 -11.26 13.58
N THR A 419 -22.96 -11.25 12.56
CA THR A 419 -21.88 -10.27 12.45
C THR A 419 -22.29 -9.08 11.60
N LEU A 420 -23.21 -9.29 10.64
CA LEU A 420 -23.71 -8.27 9.73
C LEU A 420 -25.11 -8.64 9.28
N ASN A 421 -26.05 -7.70 9.25
CA ASN A 421 -27.41 -7.90 8.70
C ASN A 421 -27.98 -6.56 8.19
N ILE A 422 -27.38 -6.06 7.08
CA ILE A 422 -27.83 -4.84 6.41
C ILE A 422 -29.06 -5.17 5.58
N GLY A 423 -30.11 -4.36 5.71
CA GLY A 423 -31.40 -4.60 5.07
C GLY A 423 -32.30 -5.58 5.83
N GLY A 424 -31.82 -6.15 6.96
CA GLY A 424 -32.64 -6.93 7.88
C GLY A 424 -33.14 -8.26 7.33
N GLY A 425 -32.53 -8.79 6.28
CA GLY A 425 -33.02 -9.98 5.58
C GLY A 425 -32.80 -11.31 6.30
N TYR A 426 -31.85 -11.42 7.25
CA TYR A 426 -31.57 -12.66 7.95
C TYR A 426 -32.20 -12.71 9.34
N ASP A 427 -32.87 -13.82 9.65
CA ASP A 427 -33.50 -14.13 10.93
C ASP A 427 -32.81 -15.35 11.59
N ASP A 428 -32.16 -15.14 12.73
CA ASP A 428 -31.39 -16.16 13.46
C ASP A 428 -32.31 -17.17 14.19
N THR A 429 -33.57 -16.83 14.43
CA THR A 429 -34.53 -17.74 15.07
C THR A 429 -35.01 -18.82 14.11
N THR A 430 -35.13 -18.49 12.84
CA THR A 430 -35.57 -19.40 11.77
C THR A 430 -34.41 -19.98 10.94
N GLY A 431 -33.28 -19.28 10.88
CA GLY A 431 -32.16 -19.62 9.99
C GLY A 431 -32.42 -19.24 8.54
N LEU A 432 -33.42 -18.41 8.28
CA LEU A 432 -33.80 -17.99 6.92
C LEU A 432 -33.24 -16.61 6.60
N PHE A 433 -32.75 -16.48 5.38
CA PHE A 433 -32.60 -15.20 4.72
C PHE A 433 -33.84 -14.92 3.88
N THR A 434 -34.51 -13.80 4.08
CA THR A 434 -35.64 -13.35 3.27
C THR A 434 -35.19 -12.18 2.40
N ALA A 435 -35.34 -12.31 1.08
CA ALA A 435 -34.96 -11.29 0.13
C ALA A 435 -35.82 -10.02 0.30
N PRO A 436 -35.25 -8.88 0.70
CA PRO A 436 -36.00 -7.64 0.84
C PRO A 436 -36.41 -7.00 -0.49
N ILE A 437 -35.66 -7.30 -1.55
CA ILE A 437 -35.89 -6.81 -2.91
C ILE A 437 -35.69 -7.94 -3.91
N SER A 438 -36.33 -7.87 -5.07
CA SER A 438 -36.14 -8.84 -6.17
C SER A 438 -34.78 -8.65 -6.83
N GLY A 439 -34.11 -9.75 -7.19
CA GLY A 439 -32.88 -9.75 -7.98
C GLY A 439 -31.93 -10.90 -7.64
N PHE A 440 -30.69 -10.78 -8.10
CA PHE A 440 -29.67 -11.81 -7.92
C PHE A 440 -28.90 -11.62 -6.62
N TYR A 441 -28.75 -12.69 -5.87
CA TYR A 441 -28.02 -12.74 -4.61
C TYR A 441 -26.88 -13.73 -4.69
N HIS A 442 -25.67 -13.31 -4.33
CA HIS A 442 -24.56 -14.22 -4.10
C HIS A 442 -24.64 -14.74 -2.67
N LEU A 443 -24.79 -16.02 -2.50
CA LEU A 443 -24.79 -16.69 -1.21
C LEU A 443 -23.59 -17.62 -1.11
N SER A 444 -22.83 -17.53 -0.01
CA SER A 444 -21.64 -18.35 0.24
C SER A 444 -21.68 -19.01 1.61
N PHE A 445 -21.15 -20.21 1.66
CA PHE A 445 -20.99 -21.02 2.85
C PHE A 445 -19.55 -21.53 2.94
N TRP A 446 -19.05 -21.61 4.16
CA TRP A 446 -17.83 -22.37 4.48
C TRP A 446 -18.03 -23.10 5.79
N GLY A 447 -17.48 -24.28 5.92
CA GLY A 447 -17.64 -25.09 7.13
C GLY A 447 -16.69 -26.26 7.19
N MET A 448 -16.56 -26.81 8.40
CA MET A 448 -15.80 -28.00 8.72
C MET A 448 -16.74 -29.07 9.25
N THR A 449 -16.63 -30.29 8.76
CA THR A 449 -17.43 -31.40 9.28
C THR A 449 -16.73 -32.10 10.42
N LEU A 450 -17.53 -32.70 11.31
CA LEU A 450 -17.01 -33.65 12.28
C LEU A 450 -16.76 -34.99 11.60
N TYR A 451 -15.66 -35.62 11.93
CA TYR A 451 -15.36 -36.98 11.51
C TYR A 451 -16.44 -37.94 12.07
N SER A 452 -17.19 -38.57 11.21
CA SER A 452 -18.01 -39.73 11.50
C SER A 452 -18.45 -40.40 10.18
N ASP A 453 -18.66 -41.66 10.19
CA ASP A 453 -18.92 -42.66 9.16
C ASP A 453 -19.91 -42.29 8.04
N GLY A 454 -19.71 -41.22 7.31
CA GLY A 454 -20.60 -40.87 6.21
C GLY A 454 -20.21 -39.62 5.44
N TYR A 455 -20.88 -39.36 4.35
CA TYR A 455 -20.75 -38.11 3.59
C TYR A 455 -21.45 -36.96 4.30
N ALA A 456 -20.88 -35.77 4.20
CA ALA A 456 -21.54 -34.52 4.56
C ALA A 456 -21.85 -33.71 3.31
N ALA A 457 -23.02 -33.13 3.25
CA ALA A 457 -23.42 -32.23 2.18
C ALA A 457 -24.25 -31.05 2.74
N VAL A 458 -24.20 -29.94 2.05
CA VAL A 458 -25.15 -28.84 2.22
C VAL A 458 -25.99 -28.69 0.97
N GLU A 459 -27.23 -28.36 1.16
CA GLU A 459 -28.21 -28.15 0.10
C GLU A 459 -28.74 -26.72 0.18
N TRP A 460 -28.63 -26.00 -0.93
CA TRP A 460 -29.26 -24.68 -1.05
C TRP A 460 -30.78 -24.84 -1.22
N ARG A 461 -31.55 -24.06 -0.48
CA ARG A 461 -33.01 -24.04 -0.60
C ARG A 461 -33.54 -22.65 -0.86
N LYS A 462 -34.47 -22.55 -1.82
CA LYS A 462 -35.32 -21.39 -2.08
C LYS A 462 -36.75 -21.75 -1.69
N ASN A 463 -37.35 -20.99 -0.82
CA ASN A 463 -38.73 -21.22 -0.33
C ASN A 463 -38.96 -22.65 0.20
N GLY A 464 -37.95 -23.20 0.89
CA GLY A 464 -37.97 -24.56 1.43
C GLY A 464 -37.69 -25.69 0.42
N HIS A 465 -37.60 -25.41 -0.87
CA HIS A 465 -37.32 -26.39 -1.93
C HIS A 465 -35.85 -26.37 -2.36
N PRO A 466 -35.25 -27.53 -2.71
CA PRO A 466 -33.89 -27.58 -3.26
C PRO A 466 -33.73 -26.63 -4.45
N TYR A 467 -32.64 -25.85 -4.43
CA TYR A 467 -32.29 -24.93 -5.51
C TYR A 467 -31.07 -25.45 -6.24
N PRO A 468 -31.05 -25.52 -7.58
CA PRO A 468 -29.90 -26.02 -8.33
C PRO A 468 -28.61 -25.31 -7.97
N GLY A 469 -27.56 -26.06 -7.64
CA GLY A 469 -26.25 -25.55 -7.24
C GLY A 469 -25.15 -25.83 -8.27
N PRO A 470 -23.96 -25.29 -8.05
CA PRO A 470 -22.81 -25.47 -8.96
C PRO A 470 -22.38 -26.94 -9.10
N SER A 471 -22.79 -27.80 -8.19
CA SER A 471 -22.42 -29.24 -8.18
C SER A 471 -23.48 -30.17 -8.74
N GLY A 472 -24.66 -29.67 -9.15
CA GLY A 472 -25.69 -30.52 -9.77
C GLY A 472 -27.14 -29.99 -9.59
N PRO A 473 -28.09 -30.64 -10.24
CA PRO A 473 -29.50 -30.19 -10.25
C PRO A 473 -30.23 -30.37 -8.92
N ASP A 474 -29.64 -31.11 -7.97
CA ASP A 474 -30.18 -31.31 -6.61
C ASP A 474 -29.76 -30.23 -5.61
N GLY A 475 -28.97 -29.23 -6.03
CA GLY A 475 -28.53 -28.12 -5.19
C GLY A 475 -27.54 -28.50 -4.10
N ARG A 476 -26.98 -29.69 -4.14
CA ARG A 476 -26.11 -30.23 -3.09
C ARG A 476 -24.63 -29.99 -3.40
N VAL A 477 -23.89 -29.64 -2.38
CA VAL A 477 -22.42 -29.67 -2.40
C VAL A 477 -21.98 -30.77 -1.45
N TYR A 478 -21.20 -31.71 -2.01
CA TYR A 478 -20.73 -32.88 -1.29
C TYR A 478 -19.28 -32.70 -0.85
N GLN A 479 -18.97 -33.22 0.34
CA GLN A 479 -17.61 -33.43 0.78
C GLN A 479 -17.01 -34.68 0.13
N ASP A 480 -15.74 -34.59 -0.26
CA ASP A 480 -14.98 -35.76 -0.73
C ASP A 480 -14.72 -36.76 0.43
N PRO A 481 -15.15 -38.02 0.36
CA PRO A 481 -14.99 -38.98 1.43
C PRO A 481 -13.54 -39.49 1.61
N GLN A 482 -12.57 -39.01 0.84
CA GLN A 482 -11.16 -39.46 0.95
C GLN A 482 -10.37 -38.78 2.06
N TYR A 483 -10.89 -37.70 2.69
CA TYR A 483 -10.23 -37.00 3.77
C TYR A 483 -10.65 -37.52 5.14
N THR A 484 -9.67 -37.91 5.95
CA THR A 484 -9.84 -38.62 7.23
C THR A 484 -9.82 -37.73 8.48
N GLU A 485 -9.57 -36.42 8.37
CA GLU A 485 -9.51 -35.49 9.54
C GLU A 485 -10.14 -34.15 9.19
N TYR A 486 -11.23 -33.77 9.88
CA TYR A 486 -11.88 -32.42 9.90
C TYR A 486 -11.81 -31.64 8.57
N PRO A 487 -12.33 -32.14 7.47
CA PRO A 487 -12.20 -31.48 6.19
C PRO A 487 -13.01 -30.18 6.15
N LEU A 488 -12.35 -29.11 5.66
CA LEU A 488 -12.99 -27.86 5.33
C LEU A 488 -13.61 -27.97 3.93
N PHE A 489 -14.84 -27.48 3.78
CA PHE A 489 -15.41 -27.30 2.45
C PHE A 489 -16.18 -25.98 2.36
N SER A 490 -16.28 -25.45 1.18
CA SER A 490 -17.00 -24.21 0.90
C SER A 490 -17.80 -24.33 -0.39
N ALA A 491 -18.89 -23.59 -0.45
CA ALA A 491 -19.72 -23.50 -1.64
C ALA A 491 -20.28 -22.09 -1.77
N SER A 492 -20.45 -21.62 -3.00
CA SER A 492 -21.19 -20.40 -3.30
C SER A 492 -22.16 -20.62 -4.44
N ASN A 493 -23.24 -19.86 -4.45
CA ASN A 493 -24.25 -19.90 -5.50
C ASN A 493 -24.79 -18.49 -5.76
N ILE A 494 -25.22 -18.22 -6.99
CA ILE A 494 -26.00 -17.04 -7.34
C ILE A 494 -27.44 -17.48 -7.48
N ILE A 495 -28.31 -16.91 -6.65
CA ILE A 495 -29.73 -17.29 -6.58
C ILE A 495 -30.56 -16.06 -6.99
N ASP A 496 -31.50 -16.28 -7.92
CA ASP A 496 -32.52 -15.32 -8.27
C ASP A 496 -33.68 -15.39 -7.27
N LEU A 497 -33.92 -14.31 -6.53
CA LEU A 497 -34.95 -14.21 -5.51
C LEU A 497 -35.90 -13.05 -5.80
N GLU A 498 -37.20 -13.29 -5.68
CA GLU A 498 -38.21 -12.22 -5.61
C GLU A 498 -38.29 -11.64 -4.20
N ALA A 499 -38.79 -10.41 -4.04
CA ALA A 499 -39.00 -9.82 -2.74
C ALA A 499 -39.94 -10.69 -1.92
N GLY A 500 -39.48 -11.12 -0.74
CA GLY A 500 -40.21 -12.05 0.13
C GLY A 500 -39.82 -13.52 -0.04
N ASP A 501 -39.08 -13.90 -1.10
CA ASP A 501 -38.50 -15.24 -1.22
C ASP A 501 -37.49 -15.51 -0.09
N THR A 502 -37.42 -16.76 0.34
CA THR A 502 -36.49 -17.19 1.39
C THR A 502 -35.38 -18.05 0.82
N ALA A 503 -34.16 -17.88 1.36
CA ALA A 503 -33.01 -18.74 1.09
C ALA A 503 -32.47 -19.31 2.41
N ALA A 504 -32.03 -20.57 2.38
CA ALA A 504 -31.44 -21.24 3.52
C ALA A 504 -30.43 -22.31 3.10
N LEU A 505 -29.60 -22.72 4.05
CA LEU A 505 -28.76 -23.90 3.96
C LEU A 505 -29.36 -25.04 4.78
N TRP A 506 -29.43 -26.20 4.16
CA TRP A 506 -29.92 -27.43 4.77
C TRP A 506 -28.80 -28.45 4.87
N ILE A 507 -28.56 -29.02 6.03
CA ILE A 507 -27.57 -30.08 6.21
C ILE A 507 -28.17 -31.43 5.76
N VAL A 508 -27.36 -32.15 4.99
CA VAL A 508 -27.67 -33.53 4.58
C VAL A 508 -26.48 -34.41 4.95
N GLY A 509 -26.65 -35.37 5.85
CA GLY A 509 -25.58 -36.28 6.28
C GLY A 509 -25.00 -35.92 7.66
N SER A 510 -23.68 -35.78 7.78
CA SER A 510 -22.97 -35.61 9.06
C SER A 510 -23.17 -34.24 9.68
N SER A 511 -22.80 -34.12 10.98
CA SER A 511 -22.84 -32.85 11.73
C SER A 511 -21.68 -31.93 11.40
N PHE A 512 -21.87 -30.61 11.60
CA PHE A 512 -20.84 -29.59 11.40
C PHE A 512 -20.19 -29.15 12.73
N HIS A 513 -18.91 -28.78 12.64
CA HIS A 513 -18.19 -28.18 13.77
C HIS A 513 -18.59 -26.70 13.92
N THR A 514 -18.84 -26.26 15.14
CA THR A 514 -19.41 -24.94 15.43
C THR A 514 -18.41 -23.79 15.31
N ASP A 515 -17.13 -24.05 15.57
CA ASP A 515 -16.11 -23.00 15.62
C ASP A 515 -15.53 -22.61 14.24
N TYR A 516 -15.82 -23.40 13.20
CA TYR A 516 -15.19 -23.26 11.88
C TYR A 516 -16.23 -23.27 10.76
N ASN A 517 -17.19 -22.33 10.81
CA ASN A 517 -18.21 -22.25 9.78
C ASN A 517 -18.79 -20.84 9.65
N GLY A 518 -19.43 -20.56 8.52
CA GLY A 518 -20.13 -19.31 8.30
C GLY A 518 -21.02 -19.34 7.06
N PHE A 519 -21.99 -18.45 7.05
CA PHE A 519 -22.88 -18.21 5.94
C PHE A 519 -22.96 -16.69 5.70
N SER A 520 -22.90 -16.30 4.46
CA SER A 520 -22.99 -14.89 4.07
C SER A 520 -23.67 -14.72 2.73
N GLY A 521 -24.21 -13.54 2.50
CA GLY A 521 -24.81 -13.21 1.23
C GLY A 521 -24.86 -11.72 0.97
N PHE A 522 -24.90 -11.35 -0.31
CA PHE A 522 -25.07 -9.99 -0.74
C PHE A 522 -25.86 -9.93 -2.06
N TYR A 523 -26.57 -8.82 -2.24
CA TYR A 523 -27.31 -8.51 -3.46
C TYR A 523 -26.35 -8.10 -4.57
N ILE A 524 -26.55 -8.63 -5.77
CA ILE A 524 -25.72 -8.32 -6.95
C ILE A 524 -26.39 -7.28 -7.82
N SER A 525 -27.60 -7.59 -8.31
CA SER A 525 -28.37 -6.72 -9.25
C SER A 525 -29.80 -7.24 -9.40
N SER A 526 -30.64 -6.41 -9.94
CA SER A 526 -31.99 -6.79 -10.41
C SER A 526 -31.96 -7.10 -11.91
#